data_086b730d55631b2ff8432ec4bb13a3e8
#
_entry.id   086b730d55631b2ff8432ec4bb13a3e8
#
_cell.length_a   1.000
_cell.length_b   1.000
_cell.length_c   1.000
_cell.angle_alpha   90.00
_cell.angle_beta   90.00
_cell.angle_gamma   90.00
#
_symmetry.space_group_name_H-M   'P 1'
#
loop_
_entity.id
_entity.type
_entity.pdbx_description
1 polymer ?
#
loop_
_entity_poly.entity_id
_entity_poly.type
_entity_poly.pdbx_seq_one_letter_code
_entity_poly.pdbx_strand_id
1 'polypeptide(L)'
;MFVADSRNGRVQVFDLDGRVKRQFGRAGAGRGELGRPMNLVIHGGELYVPEYFNDRIQVFGLDGTSKRVIGRAGDGRGEFRAPGGVAVAPNGELFVADFYNHRVQQLKADGTFVRQWGTTGVPGIRGGEFSYPTDVALAADGTLYVSDGYADRVQAFAFDGTLVTKWGGPFASNVFGPFNGWFAVVTSVAIGPDGNVFVADFYNDRVQKFAPDGTFLTAFGEPGDGPGQFRHAVALDVADDGTVFVADFLNNRIQKWRPRR
;
A
#
# COMPACT_ATOMS: atom_id res chain seq x y z
N MET A 1 -12.27 -2.81 -11.48
CA MET A 1 -10.92 -2.76 -10.90
C MET A 1 -10.25 -1.46 -11.36
N PHE A 2 -9.64 -0.71 -10.43
CA PHE A 2 -8.83 0.48 -10.71
C PHE A 2 -7.35 0.10 -10.59
N VAL A 3 -6.51 0.61 -11.47
CA VAL A 3 -5.08 0.32 -11.52
C VAL A 3 -4.29 1.61 -11.67
N ALA A 4 -3.37 1.86 -10.75
CA ALA A 4 -2.40 2.95 -10.85
C ALA A 4 -1.35 2.58 -11.90
N ASP A 5 -1.42 3.21 -13.08
CA ASP A 5 -0.43 3.08 -14.16
C ASP A 5 0.66 4.13 -13.92
N SER A 6 1.54 3.83 -12.95
CA SER A 6 2.47 4.75 -12.31
C SER A 6 3.38 5.48 -13.28
N ARG A 7 3.98 4.75 -14.24
CA ARG A 7 4.93 5.33 -15.20
C ARG A 7 4.26 6.23 -16.23
N ASN A 8 2.98 5.96 -16.52
CA ASN A 8 2.18 6.74 -17.46
C ASN A 8 1.38 7.87 -16.81
N GLY A 9 1.47 8.03 -15.47
CA GLY A 9 0.80 9.09 -14.72
C GLY A 9 -0.72 9.07 -14.86
N ARG A 10 -1.33 7.87 -14.87
CA ARG A 10 -2.77 7.71 -15.06
C ARG A 10 -3.35 6.58 -14.19
N VAL A 11 -4.67 6.58 -14.09
CA VAL A 11 -5.45 5.46 -13.57
C VAL A 11 -6.18 4.79 -14.72
N GLN A 12 -6.09 3.47 -14.81
CA GLN A 12 -6.87 2.66 -15.73
C GLN A 12 -7.98 1.92 -14.97
N VAL A 13 -9.15 1.83 -15.57
CA VAL A 13 -10.30 1.12 -15.02
C VAL A 13 -10.65 -0.07 -15.91
N PHE A 14 -10.66 -1.25 -15.31
CA PHE A 14 -10.96 -2.52 -15.99
C PHE A 14 -12.22 -3.14 -15.41
N ASP A 15 -12.91 -3.99 -16.20
CA ASP A 15 -13.82 -4.97 -15.65
C ASP A 15 -13.05 -6.15 -15.00
N LEU A 16 -13.76 -7.10 -14.42
CA LEU A 16 -13.15 -8.27 -13.77
C LEU A 16 -12.60 -9.31 -14.74
N ASP A 17 -12.90 -9.16 -16.05
CA ASP A 17 -12.34 -9.97 -17.14
C ASP A 17 -11.07 -9.34 -17.74
N GLY A 18 -10.64 -8.17 -17.21
CA GLY A 18 -9.43 -7.47 -17.65
C GLY A 18 -9.61 -6.58 -18.87
N ARG A 19 -10.86 -6.31 -19.30
CA ARG A 19 -11.11 -5.37 -20.42
C ARG A 19 -11.10 -3.93 -19.92
N VAL A 20 -10.37 -3.07 -20.63
CA VAL A 20 -10.33 -1.63 -20.32
C VAL A 20 -11.72 -1.01 -20.49
N LYS A 21 -12.23 -0.36 -19.48
CA LYS A 21 -13.49 0.41 -19.52
C LYS A 21 -13.23 1.90 -19.77
N ARG A 22 -12.23 2.45 -19.09
CA ARG A 22 -11.83 3.86 -19.26
C ARG A 22 -10.47 4.08 -18.60
N GLN A 23 -9.94 5.28 -18.82
CA GLN A 23 -8.75 5.79 -18.14
C GLN A 23 -8.92 7.28 -17.85
N PHE A 24 -8.21 7.78 -16.86
CA PHE A 24 -8.15 9.20 -16.54
C PHE A 24 -6.80 9.56 -15.90
N GLY A 25 -6.51 10.85 -15.82
CA GLY A 25 -5.19 11.35 -15.44
C GLY A 25 -4.23 11.36 -16.63
N ARG A 26 -3.18 12.14 -16.47
CA ARG A 26 -1.99 12.20 -17.33
C ARG A 26 -0.81 12.62 -16.47
N ALA A 27 0.40 12.36 -16.93
CA ALA A 27 1.61 12.77 -16.23
C ALA A 27 1.66 14.30 -16.06
N GLY A 28 1.93 14.76 -14.84
CA GLY A 28 2.04 16.18 -14.53
C GLY A 28 1.76 16.47 -13.04
N ALA A 29 1.73 17.79 -12.70
CA ALA A 29 1.55 18.28 -11.34
C ALA A 29 0.25 19.10 -11.16
N GLY A 30 -0.48 19.38 -12.23
CA GLY A 30 -1.75 20.08 -12.18
C GLY A 30 -2.88 19.27 -11.53
N ARG A 31 -4.04 19.88 -11.38
CA ARG A 31 -5.25 19.21 -10.92
C ARG A 31 -5.74 18.23 -12.00
N GLY A 32 -5.96 16.97 -11.64
CA GLY A 32 -6.28 15.90 -12.60
C GLY A 32 -5.07 15.31 -13.31
N GLU A 33 -3.86 15.86 -13.12
CA GLU A 33 -2.58 15.27 -13.54
C GLU A 33 -1.98 14.49 -12.38
N LEU A 34 -1.19 13.46 -12.68
CA LEU A 34 -0.64 12.53 -11.68
C LEU A 34 0.88 12.42 -11.80
N GLY A 35 1.58 12.68 -10.70
CA GLY A 35 3.01 12.53 -10.55
C GLY A 35 3.38 11.17 -9.97
N ARG A 36 3.40 10.11 -10.79
CA ARG A 36 3.70 8.73 -10.37
C ARG A 36 2.77 8.24 -9.25
N PRO A 37 1.49 7.94 -9.57
CA PRO A 37 0.57 7.33 -8.61
C PRO A 37 1.11 5.96 -8.17
N MET A 38 1.22 5.73 -6.86
CA MET A 38 1.83 4.49 -6.33
C MET A 38 0.80 3.48 -5.90
N ASN A 39 -0.20 3.91 -5.18
CA ASN A 39 -1.29 3.10 -4.68
C ASN A 39 -2.62 3.82 -4.94
N LEU A 40 -3.73 3.19 -4.61
CA LEU A 40 -5.04 3.81 -4.61
C LEU A 40 -6.00 3.06 -3.69
N VAL A 41 -6.92 3.79 -3.07
CA VAL A 41 -7.99 3.21 -2.25
C VAL A 41 -9.31 3.86 -2.58
N ILE A 42 -10.39 3.06 -2.53
CA ILE A 42 -11.75 3.54 -2.71
C ILE A 42 -12.43 3.63 -1.35
N HIS A 43 -12.97 4.80 -1.03
CA HIS A 43 -13.79 5.00 0.16
C HIS A 43 -14.90 6.01 -0.12
N GLY A 44 -16.13 5.74 0.33
CA GLY A 44 -17.25 6.66 0.20
C GLY A 44 -17.56 7.11 -1.23
N GLY A 45 -17.31 6.27 -2.24
CA GLY A 45 -17.49 6.62 -3.65
C GLY A 45 -16.42 7.56 -4.21
N GLU A 46 -15.29 7.69 -3.54
CA GLU A 46 -14.13 8.46 -3.95
C GLU A 46 -12.89 7.59 -4.04
N LEU A 47 -11.99 7.96 -4.94
CA LEU A 47 -10.70 7.33 -5.17
C LEU A 47 -9.59 8.25 -4.64
N TYR A 48 -8.82 7.78 -3.68
CA TYR A 48 -7.67 8.45 -3.11
C TYR A 48 -6.40 7.92 -3.76
N VAL A 49 -5.58 8.79 -4.31
CA VAL A 49 -4.39 8.45 -5.09
C VAL A 49 -3.18 9.20 -4.53
N PRO A 50 -2.30 8.54 -3.78
CA PRO A 50 -1.03 9.13 -3.39
C PRO A 50 -0.12 9.29 -4.61
N GLU A 51 0.52 10.44 -4.71
CA GLU A 51 1.38 10.83 -5.81
C GLU A 51 2.82 11.00 -5.31
N TYR A 52 3.67 10.02 -5.67
CA TYR A 52 5.06 9.94 -5.21
C TYR A 52 5.91 11.15 -5.59
N PHE A 53 5.75 11.71 -6.81
CA PHE A 53 6.54 12.85 -7.27
C PHE A 53 5.92 14.22 -6.97
N ASN A 54 4.63 14.25 -6.65
CA ASN A 54 3.94 15.52 -6.36
C ASN A 54 3.72 15.72 -4.85
N ASP A 55 4.18 14.80 -4.01
CA ASP A 55 4.16 14.89 -2.54
C ASP A 55 2.77 15.22 -1.96
N ARG A 56 1.72 14.61 -2.52
CA ARG A 56 0.32 14.87 -2.17
C ARG A 56 -0.56 13.64 -2.38
N ILE A 57 -1.78 13.71 -1.90
CA ILE A 57 -2.85 12.78 -2.25
C ILE A 57 -3.87 13.52 -3.09
N GLN A 58 -4.20 13.03 -4.27
CA GLN A 58 -5.29 13.57 -5.07
C GLN A 58 -6.53 12.69 -4.94
N VAL A 59 -7.69 13.31 -4.75
CA VAL A 59 -8.97 12.62 -4.60
C VAL A 59 -9.80 12.83 -5.85
N PHE A 60 -10.31 11.72 -6.40
CA PHE A 60 -11.15 11.70 -7.59
C PHE A 60 -12.52 11.12 -7.28
N GLY A 61 -13.52 11.49 -8.06
CA GLY A 61 -14.72 10.70 -8.22
C GLY A 61 -14.41 9.38 -8.93
N LEU A 62 -15.25 8.36 -8.74
CA LEU A 62 -15.07 7.10 -9.48
C LEU A 62 -15.20 7.28 -11.01
N ASP A 63 -15.78 8.40 -11.46
CA ASP A 63 -15.83 8.82 -12.87
C ASP A 63 -14.49 9.40 -13.40
N GLY A 64 -13.52 9.65 -12.52
CA GLY A 64 -12.22 10.25 -12.82
C GLY A 64 -12.18 11.77 -12.69
N THR A 65 -13.27 12.42 -12.23
CA THR A 65 -13.28 13.87 -11.97
C THR A 65 -12.42 14.17 -10.74
N SER A 66 -11.42 15.04 -10.86
CA SER A 66 -10.60 15.50 -9.73
C SER A 66 -11.41 16.38 -8.79
N LYS A 67 -11.53 15.96 -7.52
CA LYS A 67 -12.34 16.62 -6.49
C LYS A 67 -11.53 17.56 -5.62
N ARG A 68 -10.45 17.06 -5.01
CA ARG A 68 -9.60 17.82 -4.07
C ARG A 68 -8.18 17.25 -3.99
N VAL A 69 -7.31 18.01 -3.37
CA VAL A 69 -5.92 17.63 -3.04
C VAL A 69 -5.75 17.71 -1.54
N ILE A 70 -5.02 16.74 -0.97
CA ILE A 70 -4.68 16.66 0.45
C ILE A 70 -3.15 16.64 0.56
N GLY A 71 -2.61 17.51 1.43
CA GLY A 71 -1.18 17.62 1.66
C GLY A 71 -0.42 18.37 0.58
N ARG A 72 0.87 18.51 0.80
CA ARG A 72 1.85 19.18 -0.05
C ARG A 72 3.25 18.70 0.30
N ALA A 73 4.25 19.06 -0.51
CA ALA A 73 5.65 18.75 -0.24
C ALA A 73 6.14 19.33 1.09
N GLY A 74 6.83 18.52 1.87
CA GLY A 74 7.48 18.93 3.11
C GLY A 74 7.61 17.81 4.15
N ASP A 75 8.03 18.18 5.35
CA ASP A 75 8.25 17.30 6.49
C ASP A 75 7.40 17.68 7.73
N GLY A 76 6.64 18.76 7.63
CA GLY A 76 5.70 19.22 8.65
C GLY A 76 4.45 18.31 8.78
N ARG A 77 3.54 18.70 9.68
CA ARG A 77 2.26 18.04 9.90
C ARG A 77 1.34 18.23 8.69
N GLY A 78 0.85 17.12 8.11
CA GLY A 78 0.03 17.14 6.89
C GLY A 78 0.82 17.43 5.61
N GLU A 79 2.15 17.48 5.67
CA GLU A 79 3.06 17.56 4.54
C GLU A 79 3.67 16.17 4.27
N PHE A 80 4.08 15.90 3.03
CA PHE A 80 4.57 14.59 2.61
C PHE A 80 5.87 14.69 1.81
N ARG A 81 6.62 13.58 1.80
CA ARG A 81 7.73 13.32 0.87
C ARG A 81 7.57 11.94 0.27
N ALA A 82 7.13 11.91 -0.98
CA ALA A 82 6.84 10.70 -1.74
C ALA A 82 5.87 9.74 -0.99
N PRO A 83 4.60 10.14 -0.73
CA PRO A 83 3.63 9.27 -0.10
C PRO A 83 3.42 8.01 -0.95
N GLY A 84 3.57 6.82 -0.33
CA GLY A 84 3.46 5.52 -1.00
C GLY A 84 2.05 4.98 -1.00
N GLY A 85 1.52 4.69 0.18
CA GLY A 85 0.19 4.12 0.38
C GLY A 85 -0.73 4.98 1.24
N VAL A 86 -2.02 4.75 1.10
CA VAL A 86 -3.07 5.39 1.89
C VAL A 86 -4.16 4.37 2.25
N ALA A 87 -4.61 4.40 3.50
CA ALA A 87 -5.83 3.73 3.94
C ALA A 87 -6.82 4.76 4.46
N VAL A 88 -8.12 4.49 4.33
CA VAL A 88 -9.18 5.38 4.78
C VAL A 88 -10.10 4.63 5.74
N ALA A 89 -10.24 5.16 6.94
CA ALA A 89 -11.12 4.61 7.97
C ALA A 89 -12.60 4.87 7.68
N PRO A 90 -13.54 4.12 8.28
CA PRO A 90 -14.98 4.34 8.10
C PRO A 90 -15.46 5.75 8.44
N ASN A 91 -14.79 6.45 9.35
CA ASN A 91 -15.04 7.85 9.71
C ASN A 91 -14.41 8.87 8.76
N GLY A 92 -13.72 8.41 7.69
CA GLY A 92 -13.05 9.24 6.70
C GLY A 92 -11.63 9.68 7.07
N GLU A 93 -11.09 9.28 8.21
CA GLU A 93 -9.69 9.54 8.57
C GLU A 93 -8.74 8.76 7.66
N LEU A 94 -7.61 9.42 7.32
CA LEU A 94 -6.61 8.89 6.41
C LEU A 94 -5.39 8.43 7.20
N PHE A 95 -4.82 7.30 6.83
CA PHE A 95 -3.51 6.84 7.25
C PHE A 95 -2.60 6.85 6.03
N VAL A 96 -1.45 7.52 6.10
CA VAL A 96 -0.59 7.74 4.94
C VAL A 96 0.83 7.29 5.25
N ALA A 97 1.36 6.37 4.44
CA ALA A 97 2.77 6.01 4.46
C ALA A 97 3.59 7.13 3.79
N ASP A 98 4.31 7.90 4.59
CA ASP A 98 5.10 9.07 4.19
C ASP A 98 6.57 8.66 4.03
N PHE A 99 6.87 8.07 2.88
CA PHE A 99 8.03 7.22 2.58
C PHE A 99 9.38 7.85 2.97
N TYR A 100 9.74 8.99 2.40
CA TYR A 100 11.03 9.64 2.70
C TYR A 100 11.06 10.37 4.05
N ASN A 101 9.89 10.57 4.67
CA ASN A 101 9.83 11.11 6.02
C ASN A 101 9.88 10.03 7.10
N HIS A 102 9.97 8.75 6.73
CA HIS A 102 10.09 7.60 7.64
C HIS A 102 8.99 7.55 8.70
N ARG A 103 7.76 7.89 8.32
CA ARG A 103 6.62 7.96 9.24
C ARG A 103 5.31 7.52 8.58
N VAL A 104 4.34 7.21 9.40
CA VAL A 104 2.93 7.13 9.00
C VAL A 104 2.19 8.29 9.66
N GLN A 105 1.38 9.02 8.91
CA GLN A 105 0.53 10.08 9.44
C GLN A 105 -0.94 9.68 9.44
N GLN A 106 -1.66 10.01 10.52
CA GLN A 106 -3.12 10.01 10.59
C GLN A 106 -3.63 11.43 10.40
N LEU A 107 -4.55 11.59 9.46
CA LEU A 107 -5.16 12.88 9.13
C LEU A 107 -6.69 12.74 9.18
N LYS A 108 -7.39 13.83 9.45
CA LYS A 108 -8.84 13.91 9.21
C LYS A 108 -9.14 13.90 7.70
N ALA A 109 -10.40 13.71 7.34
CA ALA A 109 -10.85 13.71 5.94
C ALA A 109 -10.52 15.01 5.16
N ASP A 110 -10.37 16.13 5.86
CA ASP A 110 -9.98 17.43 5.31
C ASP A 110 -8.46 17.63 5.20
N GLY A 111 -7.66 16.65 5.64
CA GLY A 111 -6.19 16.73 5.67
C GLY A 111 -5.60 17.31 6.96
N THR A 112 -6.42 17.66 7.95
CA THR A 112 -5.93 18.13 9.25
C THR A 112 -5.18 17.02 9.97
N PHE A 113 -3.95 17.29 10.44
CA PHE A 113 -3.13 16.34 11.16
C PHE A 113 -3.75 15.91 12.49
N VAL A 114 -3.72 14.61 12.79
CA VAL A 114 -4.16 14.02 14.06
C VAL A 114 -2.95 13.54 14.85
N ARG A 115 -2.18 12.60 14.30
CA ARG A 115 -0.97 12.03 14.93
C ARG A 115 -0.03 11.42 13.90
N GLN A 116 1.13 10.98 14.35
CA GLN A 116 2.06 10.19 13.54
C GLN A 116 2.70 9.07 14.35
N TRP A 117 3.17 8.07 13.63
CA TRP A 117 4.09 7.03 14.08
C TRP A 117 5.41 7.20 13.33
N GLY A 118 6.51 6.88 13.98
CA GLY A 118 7.85 7.12 13.47
C GLY A 118 8.35 8.54 13.77
N THR A 119 9.64 8.75 13.55
CA THR A 119 10.32 10.03 13.75
C THR A 119 10.64 10.65 12.39
N THR A 120 10.10 11.82 12.12
CA THR A 120 10.25 12.51 10.83
C THR A 120 11.73 12.62 10.43
N GLY A 121 12.04 12.08 9.23
CA GLY A 121 13.37 12.11 8.64
C GLY A 121 14.40 11.17 9.28
N VAL A 122 13.99 10.35 10.26
CA VAL A 122 14.90 9.44 10.96
C VAL A 122 14.45 7.99 10.74
N PRO A 123 15.17 7.19 9.92
CA PRO A 123 14.87 5.78 9.77
C PRO A 123 15.19 5.02 11.06
N GLY A 124 14.37 4.00 11.37
CA GLY A 124 14.56 3.19 12.56
C GLY A 124 13.97 1.79 12.41
N ILE A 125 14.42 0.88 13.29
CA ILE A 125 14.06 -0.55 13.27
C ILE A 125 13.35 -1.02 14.55
N ARG A 126 13.20 -0.15 15.55
CA ARG A 126 12.42 -0.49 16.76
C ARG A 126 10.93 -0.53 16.43
N GLY A 127 10.14 -1.11 17.33
CA GLY A 127 8.69 -1.05 17.20
C GLY A 127 8.19 0.40 17.21
N GLY A 128 7.34 0.76 16.23
CA GLY A 128 6.86 2.11 16.04
C GLY A 128 7.80 3.07 15.29
N GLU A 129 9.03 2.66 14.99
CA GLU A 129 9.93 3.35 14.06
C GLU A 129 9.79 2.74 12.66
N PHE A 130 10.13 3.47 11.59
CA PHE A 130 10.04 2.99 10.21
C PHE A 130 11.31 3.27 9.41
N SER A 131 11.56 2.40 8.44
CA SER A 131 12.58 2.60 7.42
C SER A 131 11.91 2.55 6.04
N TYR A 132 11.53 3.72 5.53
CA TYR A 132 10.80 3.87 4.27
C TYR A 132 9.48 3.06 4.23
N PRO A 133 8.46 3.43 5.02
CA PRO A 133 7.16 2.77 4.97
C PRO A 133 6.53 2.96 3.58
N THR A 134 6.13 1.85 2.97
CA THR A 134 5.68 1.82 1.57
C THR A 134 4.18 1.85 1.43
N ASP A 135 3.47 1.15 2.32
CA ASP A 135 2.02 0.97 2.22
C ASP A 135 1.36 0.80 3.58
N VAL A 136 0.06 1.02 3.63
CA VAL A 136 -0.77 0.85 4.83
C VAL A 136 -2.11 0.23 4.46
N ALA A 137 -2.62 -0.66 5.32
CA ALA A 137 -3.96 -1.22 5.22
C ALA A 137 -4.66 -1.17 6.59
N LEU A 138 -5.94 -0.82 6.60
CA LEU A 138 -6.76 -0.78 7.81
C LEU A 138 -7.75 -1.96 7.78
N ALA A 139 -7.67 -2.83 8.78
CA ALA A 139 -8.61 -3.92 8.97
C ALA A 139 -9.94 -3.44 9.55
N ALA A 140 -10.98 -4.27 9.42
CA ALA A 140 -12.33 -3.92 9.89
C ALA A 140 -12.43 -3.72 11.40
N ASP A 141 -11.54 -4.33 12.18
CA ASP A 141 -11.42 -4.16 13.64
C ASP A 141 -10.67 -2.88 14.05
N GLY A 142 -10.18 -2.11 13.07
CA GLY A 142 -9.40 -0.89 13.28
C GLY A 142 -7.89 -1.12 13.40
N THR A 143 -7.40 -2.34 13.24
CA THR A 143 -5.95 -2.61 13.22
C THR A 143 -5.32 -2.05 11.95
N LEU A 144 -4.30 -1.19 12.12
CA LEU A 144 -3.52 -0.60 11.03
C LEU A 144 -2.26 -1.44 10.78
N TYR A 145 -2.16 -2.03 9.60
CA TYR A 145 -0.97 -2.74 9.13
C TYR A 145 -0.12 -1.82 8.26
N VAL A 146 1.19 -1.81 8.51
CA VAL A 146 2.16 -0.96 7.80
C VAL A 146 3.25 -1.83 7.19
N SER A 147 3.44 -1.73 5.89
CA SER A 147 4.60 -2.27 5.19
C SER A 147 5.81 -1.37 5.46
N ASP A 148 6.74 -1.82 6.29
CA ASP A 148 7.97 -1.11 6.61
C ASP A 148 9.08 -1.58 5.65
N GLY A 149 9.08 -1.00 4.43
CA GLY A 149 9.70 -1.56 3.24
C GLY A 149 11.16 -1.94 3.40
N TYR A 150 12.00 -1.02 3.83
CA TYR A 150 13.44 -1.24 4.00
C TYR A 150 13.83 -1.70 5.40
N ALA A 151 12.87 -1.99 6.27
CA ALA A 151 13.08 -2.75 7.49
C ALA A 151 12.63 -4.22 7.33
N ASP A 152 12.25 -4.64 6.11
CA ASP A 152 11.87 -6.01 5.75
C ASP A 152 10.84 -6.62 6.69
N ARG A 153 9.81 -5.85 7.05
CA ARG A 153 8.80 -6.26 8.04
C ARG A 153 7.44 -5.61 7.81
N VAL A 154 6.45 -6.18 8.47
CA VAL A 154 5.14 -5.57 8.70
C VAL A 154 5.01 -5.22 10.16
N GLN A 155 4.42 -4.08 10.47
CA GLN A 155 4.02 -3.69 11.83
C GLN A 155 2.52 -3.49 11.89
N ALA A 156 1.88 -3.96 12.98
CA ALA A 156 0.46 -3.79 13.24
C ALA A 156 0.24 -2.89 14.45
N PHE A 157 -0.66 -1.92 14.32
CA PHE A 157 -1.01 -0.97 15.37
C PHE A 157 -2.51 -0.99 15.63
N ALA A 158 -2.90 -0.89 16.90
CA ALA A 158 -4.29 -0.60 17.24
C ALA A 158 -4.68 0.81 16.77
N PHE A 159 -5.99 1.05 16.63
CA PHE A 159 -6.49 2.36 16.19
C PHE A 159 -6.06 3.53 17.07
N ASP A 160 -5.81 3.29 18.34
CA ASP A 160 -5.28 4.29 19.28
C ASP A 160 -3.79 4.62 19.10
N GLY A 161 -3.09 3.85 18.26
CA GLY A 161 -1.68 4.02 17.93
C GLY A 161 -0.72 3.08 18.68
N THR A 162 -1.23 2.21 19.53
CA THR A 162 -0.41 1.24 20.26
C THR A 162 0.10 0.15 19.32
N LEU A 163 1.39 -0.16 19.37
CA LEU A 163 1.96 -1.30 18.63
C LEU A 163 1.38 -2.61 19.16
N VAL A 164 0.75 -3.40 18.28
CA VAL A 164 0.18 -4.71 18.60
C VAL A 164 1.20 -5.82 18.37
N THR A 165 1.77 -5.86 17.16
CA THR A 165 2.74 -6.89 16.79
C THR A 165 3.60 -6.42 15.60
N LYS A 166 4.67 -7.15 15.31
CA LYS A 166 5.49 -6.98 14.10
C LYS A 166 6.08 -8.32 13.70
N TRP A 167 6.24 -8.54 12.40
CA TRP A 167 6.87 -9.76 11.87
C TRP A 167 7.64 -9.49 10.58
N GLY A 168 8.52 -10.42 10.23
CA GLY A 168 9.45 -10.33 9.10
C GLY A 168 10.87 -10.62 9.56
N GLY A 169 11.47 -11.72 9.08
CA GLY A 169 12.80 -12.13 9.47
C GLY A 169 13.01 -12.33 10.98
N PRO A 170 14.24 -12.61 11.42
CA PRO A 170 14.54 -12.72 12.84
C PRO A 170 14.29 -11.40 13.56
N PHE A 171 13.50 -11.46 14.63
CA PHE A 171 13.15 -10.31 15.49
C PHE A 171 12.42 -9.16 14.78
N ALA A 172 11.98 -9.33 13.51
CA ALA A 172 11.43 -8.27 12.67
C ALA A 172 12.29 -6.99 12.71
N SER A 173 13.57 -7.13 12.38
CA SER A 173 14.59 -6.08 12.55
C SER A 173 15.58 -5.99 11.38
N ASN A 174 15.03 -5.77 10.16
CA ASN A 174 15.84 -5.54 8.97
C ASN A 174 16.79 -6.73 8.62
N VAL A 175 16.28 -7.93 8.73
CA VAL A 175 16.99 -9.13 8.26
C VAL A 175 16.19 -9.76 7.14
N PHE A 176 16.63 -9.53 5.92
CA PHE A 176 15.97 -10.04 4.71
C PHE A 176 16.28 -11.51 4.44
N GLY A 177 15.43 -12.16 3.66
CA GLY A 177 15.69 -13.54 3.25
C GLY A 177 14.52 -14.17 2.47
N PRO A 178 14.77 -15.34 1.85
CA PRO A 178 13.78 -16.04 1.03
C PRO A 178 12.88 -16.98 1.83
N PHE A 179 13.08 -17.10 3.15
CA PHE A 179 12.33 -18.06 3.97
C PHE A 179 10.89 -17.61 4.18
N ASN A 180 10.01 -18.54 4.52
CA ASN A 180 8.62 -18.24 4.88
C ASN A 180 8.57 -17.35 6.13
N GLY A 181 7.78 -16.27 6.06
CA GLY A 181 7.72 -15.25 7.11
C GLY A 181 8.84 -14.21 7.08
N TRP A 182 9.84 -14.37 6.19
CA TRP A 182 10.88 -13.36 5.95
C TRP A 182 10.57 -12.59 4.67
N PHE A 183 11.10 -11.39 4.54
CA PHE A 183 10.89 -10.54 3.38
C PHE A 183 12.22 -10.07 2.77
N ALA A 184 12.16 -9.61 1.53
CA ALA A 184 13.18 -8.80 0.91
C ALA A 184 12.49 -7.61 0.23
N VAL A 185 12.37 -6.52 0.94
CA VAL A 185 11.60 -5.30 0.69
C VAL A 185 10.09 -5.57 0.59
N VAL A 186 9.36 -5.19 1.63
CA VAL A 186 7.89 -5.22 1.64
C VAL A 186 7.36 -3.98 0.92
N THR A 187 6.53 -4.16 -0.11
CA THR A 187 6.03 -3.02 -0.90
C THR A 187 4.54 -2.75 -0.75
N SER A 188 3.75 -3.75 -0.42
CA SER A 188 2.30 -3.57 -0.24
C SER A 188 1.73 -4.55 0.77
N VAL A 189 0.67 -4.13 1.44
CA VAL A 189 -0.11 -4.93 2.37
C VAL A 189 -1.60 -4.74 2.07
N ALA A 190 -2.37 -5.85 2.08
CA ALA A 190 -3.82 -5.81 1.97
C ALA A 190 -4.46 -6.82 2.93
N ILE A 191 -5.72 -6.57 3.28
CA ILE A 191 -6.48 -7.41 4.20
C ILE A 191 -7.55 -8.15 3.40
N GLY A 192 -7.56 -9.48 3.53
CA GLY A 192 -8.59 -10.30 2.93
C GLY A 192 -9.91 -10.27 3.71
N PRO A 193 -11.01 -10.75 3.09
CA PRO A 193 -12.32 -10.81 3.75
C PRO A 193 -12.35 -11.74 4.97
N ASP A 194 -11.37 -12.63 5.08
CA ASP A 194 -11.15 -13.53 6.22
C ASP A 194 -10.30 -12.89 7.34
N GLY A 195 -9.95 -11.60 7.22
CA GLY A 195 -9.09 -10.87 8.15
C GLY A 195 -7.60 -11.16 8.01
N ASN A 196 -7.21 -12.10 7.13
CA ASN A 196 -5.81 -12.41 6.92
C ASN A 196 -5.07 -11.33 6.12
N VAL A 197 -3.78 -11.22 6.39
CA VAL A 197 -2.89 -10.19 5.86
C VAL A 197 -2.09 -10.74 4.67
N PHE A 198 -2.22 -10.09 3.52
CA PHE A 198 -1.45 -10.41 2.32
C PHE A 198 -0.35 -9.38 2.13
N VAL A 199 0.85 -9.83 1.80
CA VAL A 199 2.05 -8.98 1.74
C VAL A 199 2.82 -9.25 0.44
N ALA A 200 3.10 -8.19 -0.32
CA ALA A 200 3.96 -8.26 -1.49
C ALA A 200 5.43 -8.24 -1.07
N ASP A 201 6.12 -9.33 -1.36
CA ASP A 201 7.52 -9.59 -1.03
C ASP A 201 8.38 -9.39 -2.30
N PHE A 202 8.78 -8.14 -2.53
CA PHE A 202 9.20 -7.57 -3.80
C PHE A 202 10.36 -8.32 -4.46
N TYR A 203 11.52 -8.43 -3.79
CA TYR A 203 12.70 -9.10 -4.37
C TYR A 203 12.67 -10.63 -4.26
N ASN A 204 11.72 -11.18 -3.49
CA ASN A 204 11.48 -12.62 -3.47
C ASN A 204 10.43 -13.05 -4.51
N ASP A 205 9.90 -12.13 -5.32
CA ASP A 205 8.97 -12.39 -6.42
C ASP A 205 7.74 -13.24 -6.00
N ARG A 206 7.17 -12.93 -4.83
CA ARG A 206 6.05 -13.68 -4.26
C ARG A 206 5.09 -12.79 -3.46
N VAL A 207 3.95 -13.37 -3.14
CA VAL A 207 3.01 -12.85 -2.13
C VAL A 207 2.98 -13.85 -0.97
N GLN A 208 3.03 -13.36 0.25
CA GLN A 208 2.87 -14.15 1.46
C GLN A 208 1.55 -13.80 2.16
N LYS A 209 0.89 -14.80 2.74
CA LYS A 209 -0.33 -14.66 3.52
C LYS A 209 -0.06 -15.00 4.99
N PHE A 210 -0.57 -14.17 5.88
CA PHE A 210 -0.40 -14.30 7.33
C PHE A 210 -1.77 -14.22 8.04
N ALA A 211 -1.87 -14.83 9.21
CA ALA A 211 -2.92 -14.51 10.16
C ALA A 211 -2.72 -13.08 10.72
N PRO A 212 -3.75 -12.49 11.35
CA PRO A 212 -3.67 -11.13 11.89
C PRO A 212 -2.52 -10.90 12.90
N ASP A 213 -2.09 -11.95 13.59
CA ASP A 213 -0.99 -11.92 14.57
C ASP A 213 0.41 -12.02 13.96
N GLY A 214 0.49 -12.19 12.61
CA GLY A 214 1.75 -12.36 11.87
C GLY A 214 2.18 -13.83 11.71
N THR A 215 1.38 -14.80 12.12
CA THR A 215 1.64 -16.22 11.86
C THR A 215 1.57 -16.50 10.37
N PHE A 216 2.65 -17.04 9.79
CA PHE A 216 2.70 -17.41 8.37
C PHE A 216 1.69 -18.51 8.04
N LEU A 217 0.92 -18.33 6.97
CA LEU A 217 -0.08 -19.30 6.50
C LEU A 217 0.32 -19.96 5.19
N THR A 218 0.66 -19.17 4.18
CA THR A 218 1.06 -19.67 2.86
C THR A 218 1.76 -18.58 2.04
N ALA A 219 2.37 -18.99 0.93
CA ALA A 219 2.91 -18.10 -0.07
C ALA A 219 2.60 -18.61 -1.48
N PHE A 220 2.57 -17.71 -2.45
CA PHE A 220 2.41 -18.04 -3.86
C PHE A 220 3.20 -17.06 -4.74
N GLY A 221 3.53 -17.53 -5.94
CA GLY A 221 4.41 -16.82 -6.86
C GLY A 221 5.85 -17.33 -6.77
N GLU A 222 6.54 -17.21 -7.87
CA GLU A 222 7.96 -17.55 -8.04
C GLU A 222 8.57 -16.62 -9.10
N PRO A 223 9.89 -16.47 -9.18
CA PRO A 223 10.54 -15.64 -10.17
C PRO A 223 10.24 -16.08 -11.61
N GLY A 224 9.91 -15.14 -12.51
CA GLY A 224 9.73 -15.39 -13.94
C GLY A 224 8.68 -14.50 -14.61
N ASP A 225 8.32 -14.86 -15.84
CA ASP A 225 7.38 -14.12 -16.70
C ASP A 225 6.14 -14.94 -17.12
N GLY A 226 6.09 -16.22 -16.79
CA GLY A 226 4.95 -17.10 -17.05
C GLY A 226 3.75 -16.83 -16.14
N PRO A 227 2.61 -17.52 -16.37
CA PRO A 227 1.49 -17.52 -15.44
C PRO A 227 1.93 -18.07 -14.07
N GLY A 228 1.62 -17.35 -13.01
CA GLY A 228 2.02 -17.75 -11.66
C GLY A 228 3.42 -17.29 -11.25
N GLN A 229 4.16 -16.66 -12.15
CA GLN A 229 5.49 -16.13 -11.90
C GLN A 229 5.45 -14.60 -11.84
N PHE A 230 6.32 -13.99 -11.04
CA PHE A 230 6.46 -12.54 -10.92
C PHE A 230 7.87 -12.07 -11.27
N ARG A 231 7.94 -10.83 -11.72
CA ARG A 231 9.15 -10.01 -11.72
C ARG A 231 8.83 -8.75 -10.93
N HIS A 232 9.04 -8.85 -9.64
CA HIS A 232 8.73 -7.88 -8.60
C HIS A 232 7.22 -7.67 -8.41
N ALA A 233 6.62 -8.47 -7.52
CA ALA A 233 5.28 -8.25 -6.98
C ALA A 233 5.29 -6.93 -6.18
N VAL A 234 4.72 -5.84 -6.74
CA VAL A 234 4.88 -4.49 -6.17
C VAL A 234 3.68 -4.01 -5.39
N ALA A 235 2.48 -4.42 -5.78
CA ALA A 235 1.24 -4.05 -5.11
C ALA A 235 0.22 -5.19 -5.22
N LEU A 236 -0.68 -5.25 -4.26
CA LEU A 236 -1.75 -6.25 -4.28
C LEU A 236 -3.03 -5.68 -3.67
N ASP A 237 -4.14 -6.31 -4.02
CA ASP A 237 -5.45 -6.05 -3.43
C ASP A 237 -6.25 -7.36 -3.38
N VAL A 238 -7.16 -7.47 -2.42
CA VAL A 238 -7.96 -8.67 -2.19
C VAL A 238 -9.44 -8.32 -2.28
N ALA A 239 -10.14 -8.96 -3.21
CA ALA A 239 -11.57 -8.79 -3.38
C ALA A 239 -12.38 -9.55 -2.31
N ASP A 240 -13.67 -9.20 -2.15
CA ASP A 240 -14.59 -9.81 -1.17
C ASP A 240 -14.77 -11.34 -1.36
N ASP A 241 -14.52 -11.87 -2.56
CA ASP A 241 -14.55 -13.30 -2.84
C ASP A 241 -13.22 -14.02 -2.54
N GLY A 242 -12.24 -13.29 -1.98
CA GLY A 242 -10.89 -13.78 -1.68
C GLY A 242 -9.97 -13.82 -2.90
N THR A 243 -10.40 -13.32 -4.06
CA THR A 243 -9.54 -13.19 -5.24
C THR A 243 -8.45 -12.15 -4.97
N VAL A 244 -7.18 -12.52 -5.19
CA VAL A 244 -6.04 -11.62 -5.04
C VAL A 244 -5.61 -11.09 -6.42
N PHE A 245 -5.51 -9.79 -6.54
CA PHE A 245 -4.94 -9.12 -7.71
C PHE A 245 -3.54 -8.63 -7.37
N VAL A 246 -2.55 -8.95 -8.19
CA VAL A 246 -1.14 -8.61 -7.93
C VAL A 246 -0.57 -7.84 -9.13
N ALA A 247 0.01 -6.68 -8.85
CA ALA A 247 0.76 -5.91 -9.81
C ALA A 247 2.17 -6.50 -9.98
N ASP A 248 2.41 -7.06 -11.16
CA ASP A 248 3.65 -7.71 -11.57
C ASP A 248 4.50 -6.70 -12.36
N PHE A 249 5.33 -5.94 -11.62
CA PHE A 249 5.88 -4.66 -12.03
C PHE A 249 6.72 -4.71 -13.31
N LEU A 250 7.72 -5.56 -13.39
CA LEU A 250 8.60 -5.63 -14.55
C LEU A 250 7.99 -6.44 -15.72
N ASN A 251 6.94 -7.20 -15.45
CA ASN A 251 6.17 -7.87 -16.49
C ASN A 251 5.02 -6.99 -17.04
N ASN A 252 4.82 -5.77 -16.49
CA ASN A 252 3.82 -4.79 -16.92
C ASN A 252 2.40 -5.39 -17.00
N ARG A 253 2.00 -6.18 -16.02
CA ARG A 253 0.68 -6.85 -15.98
C ARG A 253 0.09 -6.89 -14.58
N ILE A 254 -1.21 -7.16 -14.50
CA ILE A 254 -1.89 -7.59 -13.29
C ILE A 254 -2.19 -9.07 -13.39
N GLN A 255 -1.84 -9.84 -12.38
CA GLN A 255 -2.23 -11.25 -12.28
C GLN A 255 -3.39 -11.41 -11.29
N LYS A 256 -4.34 -12.29 -11.64
CA LYS A 256 -5.51 -12.61 -10.82
C LYS A 256 -5.36 -14.03 -10.28
N TRP A 257 -5.36 -14.14 -8.96
CA TRP A 257 -5.23 -15.41 -8.24
C TRP A 257 -6.52 -15.73 -7.50
N ARG A 258 -7.00 -16.95 -7.66
CA ARG A 258 -8.19 -17.42 -6.93
C ARG A 258 -7.77 -18.47 -5.91
N PRO A 259 -8.32 -18.43 -4.67
CA PRO A 259 -8.12 -19.51 -3.73
C PRO A 259 -8.64 -20.81 -4.34
N ARG A 260 -7.86 -21.89 -4.20
CA ARG A 260 -8.39 -23.22 -4.53
C ARG A 260 -9.48 -23.55 -3.52
N ARG A 261 -10.65 -23.94 -4.01
CA ARG A 261 -11.75 -24.41 -3.17
C ARG A 261 -11.41 -25.76 -2.56
#